data_16bbe72b9f23c7d36a2424f0f2ec3d32
#
_entry.id   16bbe72b9f23c7d36a2424f0f2ec3d32
#
_cell.length_a   1.000
_cell.length_b   1.000
_cell.length_c   1.000
_cell.angle_alpha   90.00
_cell.angle_beta   90.00
_cell.angle_gamma   90.00
#
_symmetry.space_group_name_H-M   'P 1'
#
loop_
_entity.id
_entity.type
_entity.pdbx_description
1 polymer ?
#
loop_
_entity_poly.entity_id
_entity_poly.type
_entity_poly.pdbx_seq_one_letter_code
_entity_poly.pdbx_strand_id
1 'polypeptide(L)'
;MNQTPLRLLIHGASGRMGQALLRLAAEHPETLQIVAAVTGRAPAQRVVDGVPFFAASELPGAPVFDVAIDFSLPEGFDPMLALCVERGAGLVSGTTGISSTQRQALEAAAAKIPLVWASNFSLGVAVLDELVERAAQALAGWDCDIVESHHTQKKDAPSGTALTLGAAAQRGGAEPHYASLRAGDIVGEHLVQFTGLGERIELVHRATNRDIFARGALFAARQLQGRAPGSYRVRDLLQ
;
A
#
# COMPACT_ATOMS: atom_id res chain seq x y z
N MET A 1 20.31 -22.06 3.14
CA MET A 1 19.50 -22.52 1.98
C MET A 1 19.33 -21.31 1.08
N ASN A 2 19.86 -21.33 -0.16
CA ASN A 2 19.62 -20.25 -1.11
C ASN A 2 18.13 -20.29 -1.51
N GLN A 3 17.33 -19.40 -0.98
CA GLN A 3 15.96 -19.20 -1.46
C GLN A 3 16.04 -18.57 -2.85
N THR A 4 15.26 -19.07 -3.79
CA THR A 4 15.12 -18.44 -5.10
C THR A 4 14.51 -17.04 -4.91
N PRO A 5 15.07 -15.98 -5.53
CA PRO A 5 14.53 -14.64 -5.42
C PRO A 5 13.05 -14.57 -5.85
N LEU A 6 12.25 -13.80 -5.14
CA LEU A 6 10.86 -13.54 -5.48
C LEU A 6 10.79 -12.75 -6.79
N ARG A 7 10.12 -13.30 -7.81
CA ARG A 7 9.95 -12.66 -9.11
C ARG A 7 8.80 -11.65 -9.07
N LEU A 8 9.14 -10.40 -9.29
CA LEU A 8 8.20 -9.28 -9.21
C LEU A 8 7.92 -8.69 -10.60
N LEU A 9 6.65 -8.40 -10.84
CA LEU A 9 6.21 -7.51 -11.91
C LEU A 9 5.81 -6.17 -11.28
N ILE A 10 6.38 -5.06 -11.77
CA ILE A 10 6.06 -3.70 -11.30
C ILE A 10 5.17 -3.02 -12.33
N HIS A 11 3.90 -2.75 -12.00
CA HIS A 11 2.95 -2.02 -12.82
C HIS A 11 2.86 -0.55 -12.40
N GLY A 12 2.83 0.36 -13.36
CA GLY A 12 2.99 1.79 -13.10
C GLY A 12 4.45 2.20 -12.92
N ALA A 13 5.38 1.48 -13.56
CA ALA A 13 6.84 1.59 -13.37
C ALA A 13 7.40 2.99 -13.68
N SER A 14 6.75 3.79 -14.54
CA SER A 14 7.16 5.18 -14.84
C SER A 14 6.73 6.21 -13.78
N GLY A 15 5.84 5.82 -12.87
CA GLY A 15 5.37 6.67 -11.78
C GLY A 15 6.38 6.80 -10.63
N ARG A 16 6.16 7.77 -9.73
CA ARG A 16 7.02 7.98 -8.54
C ARG A 16 7.18 6.72 -7.69
N MET A 17 6.09 5.98 -7.45
CA MET A 17 6.11 4.73 -6.69
C MET A 17 6.83 3.62 -7.46
N GLY A 18 6.54 3.48 -8.77
CA GLY A 18 7.21 2.50 -9.61
C GLY A 18 8.73 2.67 -9.64
N GLN A 19 9.21 3.90 -9.81
CA GLN A 19 10.64 4.22 -9.76
C GLN A 19 11.28 3.91 -8.39
N ALA A 20 10.58 4.20 -7.29
CA ALA A 20 11.04 3.86 -5.94
C ALA A 20 11.12 2.33 -5.74
N LEU A 21 10.12 1.58 -6.24
CA LEU A 21 10.09 0.12 -6.16
C LEU A 21 11.26 -0.52 -6.95
N LEU A 22 11.51 -0.04 -8.18
CA LEU A 22 12.63 -0.52 -9.00
C LEU A 22 13.97 -0.29 -8.30
N ARG A 23 14.20 0.92 -7.80
CA ARG A 23 15.42 1.29 -7.09
C ARG A 23 15.62 0.48 -5.80
N LEU A 24 14.58 0.39 -4.95
CA LEU A 24 14.67 -0.32 -3.67
C LEU A 24 14.76 -1.83 -3.83
N ALA A 25 14.13 -2.42 -4.85
CA ALA A 25 14.28 -3.85 -5.13
C ALA A 25 15.72 -4.19 -5.57
N ALA A 26 16.37 -3.28 -6.31
CA ALA A 26 17.77 -3.46 -6.73
C ALA A 26 18.76 -3.44 -5.55
N GLU A 27 18.38 -2.92 -4.38
CA GLU A 27 19.19 -3.01 -3.15
C GLU A 27 19.23 -4.44 -2.56
N HIS A 28 18.32 -5.35 -3.01
CA HIS A 28 18.17 -6.71 -2.48
C HIS A 28 18.08 -7.78 -3.56
N PRO A 29 19.06 -7.87 -4.48
CA PRO A 29 19.01 -8.80 -5.64
C PRO A 29 18.99 -10.27 -5.23
N GLU A 30 19.47 -10.60 -4.04
CA GLU A 30 19.49 -11.96 -3.49
C GLU A 30 18.10 -12.47 -3.07
N THR A 31 17.14 -11.57 -2.86
CA THR A 31 15.78 -11.92 -2.42
C THR A 31 14.67 -11.43 -3.36
N LEU A 32 14.96 -10.45 -4.21
CA LEU A 32 14.00 -9.84 -5.13
C LEU A 32 14.56 -9.79 -6.55
N GLN A 33 13.77 -10.20 -7.52
CA GLN A 33 14.08 -10.10 -8.93
C GLN A 33 12.95 -9.40 -9.67
N ILE A 34 13.20 -8.22 -10.24
CA ILE A 34 12.23 -7.58 -11.14
C ILE A 34 12.30 -8.26 -12.50
N VAL A 35 11.26 -9.00 -12.86
CA VAL A 35 11.18 -9.70 -14.16
C VAL A 35 10.48 -8.88 -15.23
N ALA A 36 9.65 -7.90 -14.84
CA ALA A 36 8.98 -6.98 -15.75
C ALA A 36 8.67 -5.65 -15.07
N ALA A 37 8.89 -4.57 -15.79
CA ALA A 37 8.44 -3.22 -15.46
C ALA A 37 7.43 -2.77 -16.52
N VAL A 38 6.19 -2.46 -16.12
CA VAL A 38 5.10 -2.13 -17.05
C VAL A 38 4.74 -0.66 -16.94
N THR A 39 4.69 0.02 -18.06
CA THR A 39 4.36 1.43 -18.20
C THR A 39 3.08 1.63 -19.01
N GLY A 40 2.33 2.70 -18.75
CA GLY A 40 1.07 2.97 -19.44
C GLY A 40 1.23 3.22 -20.95
N ARG A 41 2.41 3.71 -21.38
CA ARG A 41 2.78 3.93 -22.79
C ARG A 41 3.97 3.07 -23.14
N ALA A 42 4.26 2.95 -24.44
CA ALA A 42 5.47 2.27 -24.91
C ALA A 42 6.71 2.88 -24.26
N PRO A 43 7.58 2.06 -23.63
CA PRO A 43 8.78 2.53 -22.98
C PRO A 43 9.79 3.04 -24.02
N ALA A 44 10.52 4.10 -23.70
CA ALA A 44 11.58 4.63 -24.55
C ALA A 44 12.75 3.64 -24.72
N GLN A 45 13.01 2.84 -23.70
CA GLN A 45 14.02 1.77 -23.69
C GLN A 45 13.35 0.47 -23.25
N ARG A 46 13.68 -0.63 -23.91
CA ARG A 46 13.12 -1.94 -23.62
C ARG A 46 13.81 -2.66 -22.45
N VAL A 47 14.98 -2.23 -22.09
CA VAL A 47 15.73 -2.73 -20.94
C VAL A 47 16.45 -1.55 -20.28
N VAL A 48 16.28 -1.42 -18.98
CA VAL A 48 16.98 -0.42 -18.15
C VAL A 48 17.55 -1.15 -16.93
N ASP A 49 18.85 -1.03 -16.69
CA ASP A 49 19.57 -1.69 -15.60
C ASP A 49 19.28 -3.21 -15.50
N GLY A 50 19.16 -3.87 -16.65
CA GLY A 50 18.86 -5.30 -16.74
C GLY A 50 17.38 -5.66 -16.57
N VAL A 51 16.49 -4.72 -16.25
CA VAL A 51 15.06 -4.92 -16.10
C VAL A 51 14.35 -4.73 -17.45
N PRO A 52 13.56 -5.70 -17.94
CA PRO A 52 12.78 -5.54 -19.16
C PRO A 52 11.53 -4.69 -18.93
N PHE A 53 11.29 -3.75 -19.85
CA PHE A 53 10.15 -2.83 -19.83
C PHE A 53 9.13 -3.14 -20.92
N PHE A 54 7.86 -3.14 -20.55
CA PHE A 54 6.70 -3.42 -21.40
C PHE A 54 5.73 -2.25 -21.39
N ALA A 55 4.99 -2.08 -22.49
CA ALA A 55 3.79 -1.26 -22.47
C ALA A 55 2.62 -2.01 -21.80
N ALA A 56 1.64 -1.29 -21.29
CA ALA A 56 0.44 -1.91 -20.72
C ALA A 56 -0.31 -2.81 -21.72
N SER A 57 -0.28 -2.49 -23.02
CA SER A 57 -0.84 -3.33 -24.08
C SER A 57 -0.11 -4.66 -24.29
N GLU A 58 1.12 -4.78 -23.81
CA GLU A 58 1.95 -5.98 -23.89
C GLU A 58 1.89 -6.86 -22.64
N LEU A 59 1.08 -6.47 -21.66
CA LEU A 59 0.95 -7.13 -20.36
C LEU A 59 0.69 -8.65 -20.46
N PRO A 60 -0.14 -9.18 -21.39
CA PRO A 60 -0.34 -10.63 -21.52
C PRO A 60 0.94 -11.41 -21.87
N GLY A 61 1.90 -10.75 -22.55
CA GLY A 61 3.20 -11.32 -22.89
C GLY A 61 4.29 -11.16 -21.83
N ALA A 62 3.98 -10.61 -20.66
CA ALA A 62 4.96 -10.45 -19.59
C ALA A 62 5.55 -11.80 -19.15
N PRO A 63 6.82 -11.84 -18.72
CA PRO A 63 7.45 -13.06 -18.16
C PRO A 63 6.68 -13.59 -16.96
N VAL A 64 6.96 -14.84 -16.57
CA VAL A 64 6.38 -15.45 -15.37
C VAL A 64 6.87 -14.68 -14.13
N PHE A 65 5.91 -14.31 -13.26
CA PHE A 65 6.16 -13.63 -12.00
C PHE A 65 5.38 -14.30 -10.85
N ASP A 66 5.82 -14.09 -9.63
CA ASP A 66 5.18 -14.65 -8.43
C ASP A 66 4.20 -13.65 -7.81
N VAL A 67 4.55 -12.36 -7.83
CA VAL A 67 3.71 -11.27 -7.30
C VAL A 67 3.80 -10.06 -8.22
N ALA A 68 2.66 -9.43 -8.52
CA ALA A 68 2.60 -8.12 -9.13
C ALA A 68 2.46 -7.04 -8.05
N ILE A 69 3.21 -5.93 -8.20
CA ILE A 69 3.04 -4.71 -7.41
C ILE A 69 2.50 -3.63 -8.34
N ASP A 70 1.28 -3.17 -8.07
CA ASP A 70 0.55 -2.25 -8.92
C ASP A 70 0.36 -0.88 -8.24
N PHE A 71 0.98 0.15 -8.81
CA PHE A 71 0.76 1.57 -8.51
C PHE A 71 0.47 2.33 -9.80
N SER A 72 -0.40 1.78 -10.60
CA SER A 72 -0.86 2.40 -11.85
C SER A 72 -2.02 3.37 -11.64
N LEU A 73 -2.76 3.64 -12.69
CA LEU A 73 -4.02 4.35 -12.66
C LEU A 73 -5.19 3.36 -12.69
N PRO A 74 -6.42 3.78 -12.30
CA PRO A 74 -7.59 2.89 -12.29
C PRO A 74 -7.85 2.15 -13.61
N GLU A 75 -7.50 2.76 -14.75
CA GLU A 75 -7.66 2.14 -16.08
C GLU A 75 -6.71 0.94 -16.30
N GLY A 76 -5.59 0.91 -15.60
CA GLY A 76 -4.62 -0.20 -15.65
C GLY A 76 -4.92 -1.33 -14.68
N PHE A 77 -5.82 -1.12 -13.72
CA PHE A 77 -6.09 -2.06 -12.63
C PHE A 77 -6.70 -3.38 -13.11
N ASP A 78 -7.77 -3.33 -13.91
CA ASP A 78 -8.51 -4.53 -14.33
C ASP A 78 -7.65 -5.51 -15.14
N PRO A 79 -6.86 -5.08 -16.16
CA PRO A 79 -5.97 -5.97 -16.88
C PRO A 79 -4.91 -6.64 -15.97
N MET A 80 -4.38 -5.90 -14.99
CA MET A 80 -3.40 -6.45 -14.06
C MET A 80 -4.03 -7.48 -13.11
N LEU A 81 -5.19 -7.18 -12.54
CA LEU A 81 -5.94 -8.10 -11.69
C LEU A 81 -6.28 -9.39 -12.44
N ALA A 82 -6.78 -9.26 -13.68
CA ALA A 82 -7.12 -10.41 -14.53
C ALA A 82 -5.89 -11.29 -14.80
N LEU A 83 -4.75 -10.69 -15.13
CA LEU A 83 -3.50 -11.43 -15.36
C LEU A 83 -3.01 -12.14 -14.09
N CYS A 84 -3.09 -11.52 -12.92
CA CYS A 84 -2.74 -12.17 -11.66
C CYS A 84 -3.64 -13.39 -11.39
N VAL A 85 -4.95 -13.26 -11.60
CA VAL A 85 -5.91 -14.37 -11.44
C VAL A 85 -5.62 -15.49 -12.43
N GLU A 86 -5.37 -15.17 -13.70
CA GLU A 86 -5.06 -16.15 -14.75
C GLU A 86 -3.81 -16.98 -14.42
N ARG A 87 -2.79 -16.31 -13.86
CA ARG A 87 -1.50 -16.92 -13.55
C ARG A 87 -1.38 -17.49 -12.13
N GLY A 88 -2.39 -17.30 -11.30
CA GLY A 88 -2.34 -17.69 -9.88
C GLY A 88 -1.28 -16.90 -9.09
N ALA A 89 -0.89 -15.69 -9.56
CA ALA A 89 0.12 -14.85 -8.95
C ALA A 89 -0.50 -13.92 -7.89
N GLY A 90 0.28 -13.58 -6.85
CA GLY A 90 -0.16 -12.62 -5.83
C GLY A 90 -0.28 -11.19 -6.38
N LEU A 91 -1.14 -10.37 -5.76
CA LEU A 91 -1.29 -8.97 -6.12
C LEU A 91 -1.12 -8.06 -4.90
N VAL A 92 -0.22 -7.07 -4.99
CA VAL A 92 -0.10 -5.94 -4.07
C VAL A 92 -0.49 -4.68 -4.83
N SER A 93 -1.62 -4.06 -4.54
CA SER A 93 -2.06 -2.86 -5.26
C SER A 93 -2.27 -1.66 -4.34
N GLY A 94 -1.63 -0.55 -4.72
CA GLY A 94 -1.81 0.78 -4.15
C GLY A 94 -2.55 1.73 -5.10
N THR A 95 -3.16 1.22 -6.16
CA THR A 95 -3.96 2.03 -7.09
C THR A 95 -5.19 2.57 -6.36
N THR A 96 -5.27 3.88 -6.26
CA THR A 96 -6.39 4.60 -5.62
C THR A 96 -7.43 5.03 -6.65
N GLY A 97 -8.65 5.34 -6.18
CA GLY A 97 -9.73 5.80 -7.07
C GLY A 97 -10.39 4.67 -7.88
N ILE A 98 -10.19 3.41 -7.52
CA ILE A 98 -10.88 2.29 -8.15
C ILE A 98 -12.39 2.37 -7.92
N SER A 99 -13.17 2.01 -8.94
CA SER A 99 -14.63 2.01 -8.93
C SER A 99 -15.22 0.92 -8.03
N SER A 100 -16.52 1.00 -7.77
CA SER A 100 -17.25 -0.06 -7.06
C SER A 100 -17.18 -1.41 -7.78
N THR A 101 -17.26 -1.41 -9.12
CA THR A 101 -17.12 -2.61 -9.94
C THR A 101 -15.72 -3.23 -9.79
N GLN A 102 -14.68 -2.40 -9.79
CA GLN A 102 -13.30 -2.86 -9.56
C GLN A 102 -13.10 -3.43 -8.15
N ARG A 103 -13.74 -2.85 -7.14
CA ARG A 103 -13.73 -3.41 -5.77
C ARG A 103 -14.40 -4.78 -5.71
N GLN A 104 -15.54 -4.96 -6.37
CA GLN A 104 -16.20 -6.27 -6.47
C GLN A 104 -15.32 -7.29 -7.20
N ALA A 105 -14.64 -6.89 -8.28
CA ALA A 105 -13.69 -7.77 -8.98
C ALA A 105 -12.51 -8.16 -8.08
N LEU A 106 -12.00 -7.24 -7.27
CA LEU A 106 -10.95 -7.49 -6.29
C LEU A 106 -11.40 -8.51 -5.22
N GLU A 107 -12.62 -8.34 -4.68
CA GLU A 107 -13.20 -9.28 -3.71
C GLU A 107 -13.37 -10.68 -4.31
N ALA A 108 -13.83 -10.78 -5.56
CA ALA A 108 -13.94 -12.05 -6.26
C ALA A 108 -12.58 -12.70 -6.54
N ALA A 109 -11.54 -11.90 -6.82
CA ALA A 109 -10.17 -12.38 -7.04
C ALA A 109 -9.54 -12.93 -5.76
N ALA A 110 -9.91 -12.44 -4.58
CA ALA A 110 -9.44 -12.93 -3.29
C ALA A 110 -9.75 -14.42 -3.04
N ALA A 111 -10.79 -14.96 -3.68
CA ALA A 111 -11.08 -16.40 -3.63
C ALA A 111 -10.09 -17.26 -4.46
N LYS A 112 -9.27 -16.63 -5.31
CA LYS A 112 -8.40 -17.32 -6.28
C LYS A 112 -6.92 -17.07 -6.06
N ILE A 113 -6.56 -15.88 -5.57
CA ILE A 113 -5.17 -15.46 -5.35
C ILE A 113 -5.02 -14.74 -4.00
N PRO A 114 -3.81 -14.77 -3.39
CA PRO A 114 -3.51 -13.90 -2.28
C PRO A 114 -3.34 -12.46 -2.77
N LEU A 115 -4.02 -11.50 -2.11
CA LEU A 115 -3.92 -10.11 -2.51
C LEU A 115 -3.94 -9.15 -1.31
N VAL A 116 -3.31 -7.99 -1.52
CA VAL A 116 -3.39 -6.81 -0.66
C VAL A 116 -3.78 -5.61 -1.52
N TRP A 117 -4.86 -4.94 -1.15
CA TRP A 117 -5.15 -3.60 -1.66
C TRP A 117 -5.19 -2.62 -0.50
N ALA A 118 -4.40 -1.55 -0.60
CA ALA A 118 -4.33 -0.53 0.44
C ALA A 118 -4.04 0.85 -0.16
N SER A 119 -4.64 1.88 0.41
CA SER A 119 -4.32 3.28 0.06
C SER A 119 -2.99 3.76 0.67
N ASN A 120 -2.45 3.01 1.65
CA ASN A 120 -1.20 3.32 2.33
C ASN A 120 -0.46 2.02 2.70
N PHE A 121 0.81 1.92 2.32
CA PHE A 121 1.68 0.77 2.58
C PHE A 121 2.72 1.02 3.67
N SER A 122 2.65 2.14 4.41
CA SER A 122 3.54 2.36 5.55
C SER A 122 3.31 1.30 6.63
N LEU A 123 4.36 0.54 6.97
CA LEU A 123 4.31 -0.45 8.06
C LEU A 123 4.05 0.23 9.41
N GLY A 124 4.61 1.44 9.61
CA GLY A 124 4.35 2.23 10.81
C GLY A 124 2.88 2.63 10.94
N VAL A 125 2.22 2.99 9.83
CA VAL A 125 0.78 3.29 9.82
C VAL A 125 -0.05 2.02 10.09
N ALA A 126 0.37 0.87 9.57
CA ALA A 126 -0.31 -0.40 9.82
C ALA A 126 -0.27 -0.82 11.30
N VAL A 127 0.88 -0.61 11.97
CA VAL A 127 1.01 -0.78 13.43
C VAL A 127 0.15 0.25 14.18
N LEU A 128 0.19 1.52 13.74
CA LEU A 128 -0.61 2.58 14.36
C LEU A 128 -2.12 2.29 14.29
N ASP A 129 -2.62 1.75 13.17
CA ASP A 129 -4.03 1.35 13.00
C ASP A 129 -4.45 0.34 14.07
N GLU A 130 -3.62 -0.66 14.35
CA GLU A 130 -3.89 -1.67 15.39
C GLU A 130 -3.85 -1.04 16.80
N LEU A 131 -2.85 -0.21 17.07
CA LEU A 131 -2.73 0.46 18.38
C LEU A 131 -3.89 1.40 18.65
N VAL A 132 -4.37 2.14 17.64
CA VAL A 132 -5.53 3.03 17.75
C VAL A 132 -6.80 2.24 18.06
N GLU A 133 -7.07 1.13 17.36
CA GLU A 133 -8.21 0.26 17.61
C GLU A 133 -8.17 -0.27 19.06
N ARG A 134 -7.00 -0.75 19.50
CA ARG A 134 -6.82 -1.28 20.86
C ARG A 134 -6.95 -0.19 21.93
N ALA A 135 -6.39 1.01 21.70
CA ALA A 135 -6.52 2.13 22.63
C ALA A 135 -7.98 2.57 22.76
N ALA A 136 -8.72 2.70 21.66
CA ALA A 136 -10.13 3.02 21.67
C ALA A 136 -10.97 2.02 22.46
N GLN A 137 -10.68 0.72 22.32
CA GLN A 137 -11.36 -0.32 23.10
C GLN A 137 -11.08 -0.22 24.61
N ALA A 138 -9.83 0.09 24.96
CA ALA A 138 -9.42 0.14 26.36
C ALA A 138 -9.87 1.43 27.09
N LEU A 139 -10.00 2.54 26.33
CA LEU A 139 -10.28 3.88 26.84
C LEU A 139 -11.72 4.34 26.49
N ALA A 140 -12.69 3.44 26.64
CA ALA A 140 -14.08 3.73 26.33
C ALA A 140 -14.58 5.00 27.06
N GLY A 141 -15.18 5.91 26.28
CA GLY A 141 -15.71 7.18 26.79
C GLY A 141 -14.70 8.33 26.85
N TRP A 142 -13.43 8.12 26.42
CA TRP A 142 -12.49 9.22 26.23
C TRP A 142 -12.72 9.88 24.88
N ASP A 143 -12.44 11.20 24.80
CA ASP A 143 -12.45 11.92 23.54
C ASP A 143 -11.32 11.40 22.63
N CYS A 144 -11.62 11.27 21.33
CA CYS A 144 -10.66 10.83 20.33
C CYS A 144 -10.49 11.89 19.26
N ASP A 145 -9.28 12.44 19.15
CA ASP A 145 -8.95 13.45 18.14
C ASP A 145 -7.82 12.93 17.23
N ILE A 146 -7.98 13.18 15.94
CA ILE A 146 -6.98 12.85 14.91
C ILE A 146 -6.50 14.14 14.26
N VAL A 147 -5.23 14.47 14.48
CA VAL A 147 -4.59 15.63 13.86
C VAL A 147 -3.62 15.14 12.79
N GLU A 148 -3.77 15.62 11.55
CA GLU A 148 -2.88 15.25 10.45
C GLU A 148 -2.24 16.48 9.81
N SER A 149 -0.98 16.33 9.41
CA SER A 149 -0.21 17.40 8.78
C SER A 149 0.40 16.89 7.47
N HIS A 150 0.24 17.66 6.40
CA HIS A 150 0.82 17.39 5.09
C HIS A 150 1.32 18.67 4.41
N HIS A 151 2.04 18.49 3.31
CA HIS A 151 2.52 19.59 2.47
C HIS A 151 1.37 20.44 1.92
N THR A 152 1.67 21.69 1.58
CA THR A 152 0.69 22.69 1.10
C THR A 152 -0.05 22.30 -0.19
N GLN A 153 0.51 21.37 -0.99
CA GLN A 153 -0.07 20.91 -2.25
C GLN A 153 -1.13 19.79 -2.10
N LYS A 154 -1.30 19.25 -0.86
CA LYS A 154 -2.30 18.20 -0.62
C LYS A 154 -3.70 18.81 -0.54
N LYS A 155 -4.60 18.31 -1.42
CA LYS A 155 -5.95 18.87 -1.59
C LYS A 155 -7.00 18.25 -0.68
N ASP A 156 -6.91 16.93 -0.47
CA ASP A 156 -7.86 16.18 0.38
C ASP A 156 -7.62 16.49 1.87
N ALA A 157 -8.69 16.70 2.60
CA ALA A 157 -8.73 16.90 4.06
C ALA A 157 -10.07 16.38 4.60
N PRO A 158 -10.08 15.45 5.59
CA PRO A 158 -8.92 14.76 6.15
C PRO A 158 -8.21 13.87 5.14
N SER A 159 -6.93 13.54 5.39
CA SER A 159 -6.17 12.61 4.55
C SER A 159 -6.76 11.19 4.60
N GLY A 160 -6.57 10.41 3.53
CA GLY A 160 -7.01 9.01 3.51
C GLY A 160 -6.45 8.18 4.67
N THR A 161 -5.22 8.45 5.13
CA THR A 161 -4.65 7.81 6.32
C THR A 161 -5.36 8.21 7.60
N ALA A 162 -5.71 9.49 7.76
CA ALA A 162 -6.49 9.94 8.93
C ALA A 162 -7.87 9.27 8.97
N LEU A 163 -8.54 9.13 7.82
CA LEU A 163 -9.81 8.40 7.73
C LEU A 163 -9.65 6.91 8.07
N THR A 164 -8.55 6.27 7.66
CA THR A 164 -8.25 4.88 8.03
C THR A 164 -8.06 4.74 9.54
N LEU A 165 -7.30 5.65 10.17
CA LEU A 165 -7.10 5.66 11.62
C LEU A 165 -8.40 5.95 12.37
N GLY A 166 -9.25 6.83 11.84
CA GLY A 166 -10.58 7.08 12.39
C GLY A 166 -11.49 5.84 12.32
N ALA A 167 -11.46 5.11 11.21
CA ALA A 167 -12.18 3.84 11.12
C ALA A 167 -11.63 2.80 12.14
N ALA A 168 -10.34 2.83 12.45
CA ALA A 168 -9.75 2.00 13.51
C ALA A 168 -10.29 2.41 14.90
N ALA A 169 -10.34 3.71 15.19
CA ALA A 169 -10.94 4.22 16.43
C ALA A 169 -12.42 3.82 16.56
N GLN A 170 -13.19 3.91 15.48
CA GLN A 170 -14.59 3.51 15.44
C GLN A 170 -14.80 2.01 15.68
N ARG A 171 -13.92 1.15 15.11
CA ARG A 171 -13.93 -0.30 15.41
C ARG A 171 -13.67 -0.58 16.88
N GLY A 172 -12.89 0.29 17.54
CA GLY A 172 -12.66 0.26 18.99
C GLY A 172 -13.76 0.90 19.83
N GLY A 173 -14.79 1.52 19.21
CA GLY A 173 -15.92 2.13 19.90
C GLY A 173 -15.77 3.63 20.20
N ALA A 174 -14.74 4.31 19.66
CA ALA A 174 -14.58 5.76 19.81
C ALA A 174 -15.13 6.52 18.60
N GLU A 175 -15.57 7.75 18.79
CA GLU A 175 -16.00 8.67 17.72
C GLU A 175 -14.90 9.71 17.49
N PRO A 176 -14.13 9.64 16.38
CA PRO A 176 -13.00 10.52 16.16
C PRO A 176 -13.42 11.88 15.60
N HIS A 177 -12.80 12.96 16.11
CA HIS A 177 -12.79 14.28 15.48
C HIS A 177 -11.50 14.43 14.65
N TYR A 178 -11.55 15.31 13.64
CA TYR A 178 -10.42 15.49 12.72
C TYR A 178 -9.99 16.94 12.63
N ALA A 179 -8.66 17.16 12.65
CA ALA A 179 -8.03 18.42 12.33
C ALA A 179 -6.95 18.21 11.27
N SER A 180 -6.92 19.08 10.25
CA SER A 180 -5.97 18.97 9.13
C SER A 180 -5.10 20.22 9.04
N LEU A 181 -3.79 20.04 9.01
CA LEU A 181 -2.79 21.08 8.78
C LEU A 181 -2.14 20.92 7.41
N ARG A 182 -1.86 22.05 6.75
CA ARG A 182 -1.13 22.09 5.47
C ARG A 182 -0.01 23.07 5.60
N ALA A 183 1.24 22.55 5.66
CA ALA A 183 2.43 23.35 5.96
C ALA A 183 3.66 22.80 5.25
N GLY A 184 4.45 23.68 4.66
CA GLY A 184 5.74 23.38 4.05
C GLY A 184 5.69 22.19 3.09
N ASP A 185 6.65 21.29 3.28
CA ASP A 185 6.87 20.07 2.50
C ASP A 185 6.61 18.78 3.32
N ILE A 186 5.88 18.86 4.43
CA ILE A 186 5.59 17.74 5.31
C ILE A 186 5.04 16.56 4.48
N VAL A 187 5.74 15.43 4.54
CA VAL A 187 5.37 14.22 3.77
C VAL A 187 4.05 13.64 4.26
N GLY A 188 3.88 13.59 5.58
CA GLY A 188 2.67 13.14 6.26
C GLY A 188 2.94 12.83 7.73
N GLU A 189 2.23 13.49 8.62
CA GLU A 189 2.23 13.21 10.05
C GLU A 189 0.82 12.95 10.52
N HIS A 190 0.66 12.03 11.44
CA HIS A 190 -0.63 11.67 12.02
C HIS A 190 -0.45 11.50 13.52
N LEU A 191 -1.21 12.25 14.29
CA LEU A 191 -1.36 12.13 15.74
C LEU A 191 -2.79 11.66 16.00
N VAL A 192 -2.94 10.57 16.75
CA VAL A 192 -4.22 10.17 17.34
C VAL A 192 -4.08 10.32 18.85
N GLN A 193 -4.90 11.16 19.46
CA GLN A 193 -4.91 11.35 20.91
C GLN A 193 -6.23 10.88 21.50
N PHE A 194 -6.13 10.26 22.68
CA PHE A 194 -7.24 9.93 23.53
C PHE A 194 -7.12 10.76 24.80
N THR A 195 -8.14 11.54 25.11
CA THR A 195 -8.13 12.49 26.23
C THR A 195 -9.18 12.12 27.27
N GLY A 196 -8.73 11.86 28.48
CA GLY A 196 -9.56 11.61 29.67
C GLY A 196 -9.41 12.71 30.69
N LEU A 197 -10.09 12.57 31.83
CA LEU A 197 -10.00 13.54 32.91
C LEU A 197 -8.61 13.50 33.56
N GLY A 198 -7.82 14.55 33.38
CA GLY A 198 -6.50 14.73 33.99
C GLY A 198 -5.33 14.06 33.25
N GLU A 199 -5.59 13.34 32.16
CA GLU A 199 -4.52 12.70 31.35
C GLU A 199 -4.91 12.52 29.90
N ARG A 200 -3.92 12.28 29.04
CA ARG A 200 -4.12 11.86 27.65
C ARG A 200 -3.01 10.94 27.16
N ILE A 201 -3.33 10.15 26.16
CA ILE A 201 -2.39 9.32 25.40
C ILE A 201 -2.29 9.85 23.98
N GLU A 202 -1.08 9.90 23.44
CA GLU A 202 -0.79 10.30 22.06
C GLU A 202 -0.07 9.16 21.32
N LEU A 203 -0.63 8.77 20.18
CA LEU A 203 -0.05 7.82 19.25
C LEU A 203 0.35 8.58 17.98
N VAL A 204 1.65 8.60 17.64
CA VAL A 204 2.18 9.47 16.59
C VAL A 204 2.94 8.68 15.55
N HIS A 205 2.67 8.95 14.28
CA HIS A 205 3.46 8.52 13.13
C HIS A 205 3.92 9.73 12.32
N ARG A 206 5.21 9.78 11.96
CA ARG A 206 5.79 10.80 11.08
C ARG A 206 6.52 10.14 9.92
N ALA A 207 6.09 10.46 8.70
CA ALA A 207 6.79 10.06 7.50
C ALA A 207 7.85 11.12 7.14
N THR A 208 9.11 10.75 7.12
CA THR A 208 10.23 11.64 6.73
C THR A 208 10.66 11.42 5.27
N ASN A 209 10.28 10.28 4.68
CA ASN A 209 10.59 9.91 3.30
C ASN A 209 9.43 9.10 2.70
N ARG A 210 9.13 9.31 1.42
CA ARG A 210 8.08 8.56 0.70
C ARG A 210 8.47 7.12 0.36
N ASP A 211 9.73 6.75 0.47
CA ASP A 211 10.19 5.37 0.26
C ASP A 211 9.56 4.36 1.23
N ILE A 212 9.05 4.83 2.38
CA ILE A 212 8.33 3.97 3.34
C ILE A 212 7.17 3.21 2.68
N PHE A 213 6.49 3.81 1.71
CA PHE A 213 5.38 3.18 0.99
C PHE A 213 5.87 2.09 0.03
N ALA A 214 6.96 2.34 -0.70
CA ALA A 214 7.56 1.35 -1.58
C ALA A 214 8.19 0.19 -0.78
N ARG A 215 8.88 0.47 0.33
CA ARG A 215 9.41 -0.55 1.25
C ARG A 215 8.28 -1.42 1.82
N GLY A 216 7.17 -0.82 2.21
CA GLY A 216 5.99 -1.56 2.69
C GLY A 216 5.33 -2.41 1.61
N ALA A 217 5.27 -1.94 0.36
CA ALA A 217 4.75 -2.73 -0.76
C ALA A 217 5.67 -3.92 -1.10
N LEU A 218 6.99 -3.74 -1.08
CA LEU A 218 7.97 -4.82 -1.24
C LEU A 218 7.89 -5.83 -0.09
N PHE A 219 7.71 -5.34 1.15
CA PHE A 219 7.45 -6.21 2.30
C PHE A 219 6.17 -7.02 2.10
N ALA A 220 5.05 -6.38 1.73
CA ALA A 220 3.79 -7.07 1.48
C ALA A 220 3.93 -8.14 0.39
N ALA A 221 4.64 -7.84 -0.70
CA ALA A 221 4.90 -8.82 -1.77
C ALA A 221 5.65 -10.06 -1.25
N ARG A 222 6.69 -9.88 -0.42
CA ARG A 222 7.41 -11.00 0.21
C ARG A 222 6.49 -11.82 1.10
N GLN A 223 5.64 -11.15 1.89
CA GLN A 223 4.72 -11.82 2.82
C GLN A 223 3.58 -12.54 2.12
N LEU A 224 3.22 -12.17 0.88
CA LEU A 224 2.22 -12.89 0.09
C LEU A 224 2.75 -14.19 -0.50
N GLN A 225 4.07 -14.36 -0.63
CA GLN A 225 4.66 -15.57 -1.18
C GLN A 225 4.22 -16.81 -0.40
N GLY A 226 3.56 -17.75 -1.08
CA GLY A 226 3.10 -19.00 -0.47
C GLY A 226 1.86 -18.88 0.44
N ARG A 227 1.26 -17.71 0.55
CA ARG A 227 -0.01 -17.57 1.27
C ARG A 227 -1.18 -18.15 0.46
N ALA A 228 -2.18 -18.64 1.16
CA ALA A 228 -3.44 -19.07 0.56
C ALA A 228 -4.16 -17.90 -0.12
N PRO A 229 -5.04 -18.16 -1.11
CA PRO A 229 -5.95 -17.16 -1.62
C PRO A 229 -6.69 -16.44 -0.48
N GLY A 230 -6.80 -15.11 -0.60
CA GLY A 230 -7.42 -14.29 0.44
C GLY A 230 -7.13 -12.80 0.24
N SER A 231 -7.95 -11.94 0.85
CA SER A 231 -7.70 -10.51 0.94
C SER A 231 -7.03 -10.21 2.29
N TYR A 232 -5.81 -9.69 2.23
CA TYR A 232 -5.01 -9.36 3.41
C TYR A 232 -4.88 -7.85 3.57
N ARG A 233 -4.90 -7.37 4.80
CA ARG A 233 -4.51 -5.99 5.12
C ARG A 233 -3.00 -5.97 5.39
N VAL A 234 -2.35 -4.82 5.23
CA VAL A 234 -0.92 -4.67 5.52
C VAL A 234 -0.60 -5.11 6.96
N ARG A 235 -1.46 -4.81 7.94
CA ARG A 235 -1.30 -5.23 9.34
C ARG A 235 -1.34 -6.74 9.55
N ASP A 236 -2.11 -7.47 8.75
CA ASP A 236 -2.23 -8.93 8.85
C ASP A 236 -0.94 -9.63 8.37
N LEU A 237 -0.05 -8.91 7.70
CA LEU A 237 1.24 -9.39 7.21
C LEU A 237 2.41 -9.13 8.17
N LEU A 238 2.19 -8.39 9.25
CA LEU A 238 3.22 -8.06 10.24
C LEU A 238 3.47 -9.16 11.29
N GLN A 239 2.65 -10.22 11.25
CA GLN A 239 2.68 -11.35 12.21
C GLN A 239 3.49 -12.51 11.66
#